data_75f89a3be3c72f7e978bfcb7b9813ee0
#
_entry.id   75f89a3be3c72f7e978bfcb7b9813ee0
#
_cell.length_a   1.000
_cell.length_b   1.000
_cell.length_c   1.000
_cell.angle_alpha   90.00
_cell.angle_beta   90.00
_cell.angle_gamma   90.00
#
_symmetry.space_group_name_H-M   'P 1'
#
loop_
_entity.id
_entity.type
_entity.pdbx_description
1 polymer ?
#
loop_
_entity_poly.entity_id
_entity_poly.type
_entity_poly.pdbx_seq_one_letter_code
_entity_poly.pdbx_strand_id
1 'polypeptide(L)'
;MGKGIDNLRYREMEVEDGVYLPDYDVEYPEDDPGKHIVGVKYDGSDVKLDGSFPYLDDSRHYKLHHFLNRLARVFLVQPLNRIRYGLKIVGKENLKPFKAALADGAMTVCNHVYRWDLVCITQAIGMKNIWFPIFGEHMKGKDMWFMRYVGGIPIPEDRSGMRPFNEAFDELHRRKQWMHVFPEASSWRFYAPIRPFRTGAFTMAYRYGMPVVPCVITYRPRTGLYKLTEKPDVPLLTLHIGVPIIPDLTVPRKKEVERILKEAHSQMVKMAGIKKNPWPAME
;
A
#
# COMPACT_ATOMS: atom_id res chain seq x y z
N MET A 1 28.67 5.68 5.58
CA MET A 1 27.61 4.84 5.00
C MET A 1 26.45 4.83 5.96
N GLY A 2 25.23 5.03 5.51
CA GLY A 2 24.03 4.97 6.35
C GLY A 2 23.69 3.54 6.74
N LYS A 3 23.01 3.35 7.88
CA LYS A 3 22.64 2.03 8.39
C LYS A 3 21.75 1.25 7.42
N GLY A 4 20.96 1.93 6.57
CA GLY A 4 20.08 1.29 5.60
C GLY A 4 20.84 0.43 4.58
N ILE A 5 21.97 0.92 4.06
CA ILE A 5 22.80 0.18 3.09
C ILE A 5 23.68 -0.87 3.79
N ASP A 6 23.87 -0.78 5.09
CA ASP A 6 24.66 -1.74 5.87
C ASP A 6 23.93 -3.04 6.19
N ASN A 7 22.60 -3.11 6.03
CA ASN A 7 21.84 -4.33 6.20
C ASN A 7 22.23 -5.40 5.16
N LEU A 8 22.29 -6.67 5.59
CA LEU A 8 22.80 -7.78 4.78
C LEU A 8 22.03 -7.94 3.47
N ARG A 9 20.71 -7.98 3.54
CA ARG A 9 19.86 -8.17 2.35
C ARG A 9 19.90 -6.99 1.39
N TYR A 10 20.09 -5.77 1.93
CA TYR A 10 20.27 -4.60 1.09
C TYR A 10 21.58 -4.70 0.28
N ARG A 11 22.68 -5.24 0.88
CA ARG A 11 23.94 -5.49 0.20
C ARG A 11 23.87 -6.59 -0.87
N GLU A 12 22.99 -7.59 -0.67
CA GLU A 12 22.79 -8.68 -1.61
C GLU A 12 21.94 -8.30 -2.82
N MET A 13 21.29 -7.13 -2.77
CA MET A 13 20.46 -6.63 -3.86
C MET A 13 21.34 -6.14 -5.02
N GLU A 14 20.98 -6.57 -6.22
CA GLU A 14 21.57 -6.05 -7.46
C GLU A 14 20.53 -5.25 -8.24
N VAL A 15 20.90 -4.09 -8.74
CA VAL A 15 20.01 -3.17 -9.46
C VAL A 15 20.53 -2.82 -10.85
N GLU A 16 19.66 -2.30 -11.70
CA GLU A 16 20.02 -1.74 -12.99
C GLU A 16 20.83 -0.45 -12.83
N ASP A 17 21.60 -0.09 -13.85
CA ASP A 17 22.37 1.16 -13.87
C ASP A 17 21.43 2.36 -13.76
N GLY A 18 21.80 3.32 -12.91
CA GLY A 18 21.01 4.54 -12.68
C GLY A 18 19.89 4.40 -11.64
N VAL A 19 19.63 3.22 -11.09
CA VAL A 19 18.70 3.06 -9.97
C VAL A 19 19.30 3.70 -8.72
N TYR A 20 18.53 4.59 -8.09
CA TYR A 20 18.94 5.25 -6.86
C TYR A 20 18.49 4.44 -5.64
N LEU A 21 19.45 4.10 -4.79
CA LEU A 21 19.20 3.46 -3.50
C LEU A 21 19.30 4.51 -2.38
N PRO A 22 18.24 4.70 -1.57
CA PRO A 22 18.32 5.64 -0.46
C PRO A 22 19.29 5.16 0.62
N ASP A 23 20.17 6.04 1.05
CA ASP A 23 21.00 5.84 2.23
C ASP A 23 20.30 6.47 3.44
N TYR A 24 19.23 5.83 3.90
CA TYR A 24 18.42 6.29 5.01
C TYR A 24 18.90 5.66 6.31
N ASP A 25 19.18 6.49 7.32
CA ASP A 25 19.73 6.02 8.61
C ASP A 25 18.69 5.27 9.46
N VAL A 26 18.42 4.03 9.04
CA VAL A 26 17.52 3.09 9.73
C VAL A 26 18.12 1.69 9.67
N GLU A 27 18.07 0.98 10.79
CA GLU A 27 18.35 -0.44 10.85
C GLU A 27 17.06 -1.23 10.61
N TYR A 28 17.05 -2.06 9.56
CA TYR A 28 15.88 -2.87 9.21
C TYR A 28 16.00 -4.26 9.82
N PRO A 29 14.90 -4.82 10.39
CA PRO A 29 14.90 -6.16 10.98
C PRO A 29 14.83 -7.23 9.88
N GLU A 30 15.91 -7.42 9.13
CA GLU A 30 15.95 -8.30 7.96
C GLU A 30 15.90 -9.79 8.29
N ASP A 31 15.90 -10.15 9.55
CA ASP A 31 15.59 -11.50 10.09
C ASP A 31 14.09 -11.78 10.17
N ASP A 32 13.25 -10.72 10.24
CA ASP A 32 11.79 -10.81 10.30
C ASP A 32 11.14 -9.79 9.34
N PRO A 33 10.85 -10.16 8.09
CA PRO A 33 10.35 -9.24 7.07
C PRO A 33 8.96 -8.67 7.38
N GLY A 34 8.22 -9.27 8.31
CA GLY A 34 6.91 -8.79 8.76
C GLY A 34 6.95 -7.84 9.95
N LYS A 35 8.12 -7.64 10.58
CA LYS A 35 8.25 -6.87 11.81
C LYS A 35 7.89 -5.40 11.62
N HIS A 36 7.07 -4.88 12.53
CA HIS A 36 6.73 -3.46 12.57
C HIS A 36 7.85 -2.65 13.22
N ILE A 37 8.40 -1.68 12.48
CA ILE A 37 9.42 -0.74 13.00
C ILE A 37 8.84 0.65 13.29
N VAL A 38 7.60 0.89 12.83
CA VAL A 38 6.89 2.14 13.10
C VAL A 38 5.78 1.85 14.10
N GLY A 39 5.98 2.28 15.34
CA GLY A 39 4.95 2.18 16.37
C GLY A 39 3.85 3.24 16.19
N VAL A 40 2.61 2.86 16.42
CA VAL A 40 1.48 3.80 16.55
C VAL A 40 1.47 4.33 17.98
N LYS A 41 1.37 5.65 18.14
CA LYS A 41 1.22 6.25 19.46
C LYS A 41 -0.22 6.03 19.93
N TYR A 42 -0.38 5.13 20.88
CA TYR A 42 -1.64 4.89 21.57
C TYR A 42 -2.03 6.13 22.39
N ASP A 43 -3.30 6.53 22.35
CA ASP A 43 -3.82 7.70 23.06
C ASP A 43 -4.75 7.34 24.25
N GLY A 44 -4.86 6.05 24.57
CA GLY A 44 -5.70 5.54 25.65
C GLY A 44 -7.15 5.26 25.25
N SER A 45 -7.51 5.35 23.97
CA SER A 45 -8.88 5.07 23.53
C SER A 45 -9.22 3.58 23.64
N ASP A 46 -10.37 3.25 24.23
CA ASP A 46 -10.88 1.88 24.40
C ASP A 46 -11.77 1.42 23.22
N VAL A 47 -11.39 1.75 22.01
CA VAL A 47 -12.11 1.30 20.81
C VAL A 47 -12.01 -0.22 20.71
N LYS A 48 -13.14 -0.91 20.87
CA LYS A 48 -13.24 -2.36 20.69
C LYS A 48 -13.47 -2.67 19.20
N LEU A 49 -12.61 -3.52 18.65
CA LEU A 49 -12.69 -3.97 17.25
C LEU A 49 -13.27 -5.39 17.19
N ASP A 50 -14.43 -5.55 17.79
CA ASP A 50 -15.21 -6.78 17.89
C ASP A 50 -16.41 -6.78 16.94
N GLY A 51 -17.37 -7.70 17.14
CA GLY A 51 -18.58 -7.82 16.33
C GLY A 51 -19.54 -6.61 16.39
N SER A 52 -19.35 -5.68 17.34
CA SER A 52 -20.18 -4.48 17.47
C SER A 52 -19.59 -3.27 16.73
N PHE A 53 -18.33 -3.35 16.27
CA PHE A 53 -17.69 -2.26 15.57
C PHE A 53 -18.31 -2.04 14.17
N PRO A 54 -18.63 -0.78 13.78
CA PRO A 54 -19.17 -0.48 12.46
C PRO A 54 -18.06 -0.48 11.40
N TYR A 55 -17.66 -1.67 10.90
CA TYR A 55 -16.59 -1.80 9.89
C TYR A 55 -16.89 -1.03 8.62
N LEU A 56 -18.14 -1.04 8.16
CA LEU A 56 -18.61 -0.16 7.10
C LEU A 56 -19.70 0.75 7.67
N ASP A 57 -19.40 2.03 7.74
CA ASP A 57 -20.29 3.05 8.31
C ASP A 57 -20.92 3.88 7.18
N ASP A 58 -22.23 3.75 7.02
CA ASP A 58 -23.03 4.47 6.02
C ASP A 58 -23.74 5.70 6.59
N SER A 59 -23.45 6.09 7.83
CA SER A 59 -24.05 7.26 8.47
C SER A 59 -23.75 8.55 7.70
N ARG A 60 -24.65 9.55 7.84
CA ARG A 60 -24.43 10.89 7.26
C ARG A 60 -23.17 11.53 7.81
N HIS A 61 -22.88 11.28 9.09
CA HIS A 61 -21.67 11.77 9.76
C HIS A 61 -20.40 11.21 9.08
N TYR A 62 -20.33 9.87 8.88
CA TYR A 62 -19.20 9.25 8.21
C TYR A 62 -19.02 9.79 6.78
N LYS A 63 -20.11 9.84 5.99
CA LYS A 63 -20.08 10.33 4.60
C LYS A 63 -19.56 11.77 4.51
N LEU A 64 -19.97 12.65 5.43
CA LEU A 64 -19.47 14.02 5.49
C LEU A 64 -17.96 14.06 5.78
N HIS A 65 -17.49 13.33 6.80
CA HIS A 65 -16.07 13.32 7.17
C HIS A 65 -15.20 12.65 6.11
N HIS A 66 -15.68 11.59 5.47
CA HIS A 66 -15.02 10.96 4.32
C HIS A 66 -14.87 11.96 3.15
N PHE A 67 -15.91 12.74 2.87
CA PHE A 67 -15.86 13.79 1.85
C PHE A 67 -14.89 14.91 2.23
N LEU A 68 -14.91 15.41 3.46
CA LEU A 68 -13.98 16.44 3.97
C LEU A 68 -12.53 15.92 3.94
N ASN A 69 -12.30 14.67 4.34
CA ASN A 69 -11.00 14.03 4.24
C ASN A 69 -10.53 13.95 2.77
N ARG A 70 -11.42 13.64 1.83
CA ARG A 70 -11.11 13.64 0.40
C ARG A 70 -10.68 15.02 -0.08
N LEU A 71 -11.37 16.09 0.33
CA LEU A 71 -10.98 17.46 0.01
C LEU A 71 -9.60 17.78 0.60
N ALA A 72 -9.35 17.45 1.87
CA ALA A 72 -8.05 17.64 2.51
C ALA A 72 -6.92 16.90 1.75
N ARG A 73 -7.16 15.68 1.32
CA ARG A 73 -6.18 14.95 0.50
C ARG A 73 -5.90 15.63 -0.84
N VAL A 74 -6.93 16.11 -1.53
CA VAL A 74 -6.79 16.78 -2.83
C VAL A 74 -6.05 18.11 -2.70
N PHE A 75 -6.42 18.93 -1.75
CA PHE A 75 -5.95 20.32 -1.67
C PHE A 75 -4.72 20.50 -0.79
N LEU A 76 -4.45 19.59 0.16
CA LEU A 76 -3.31 19.69 1.07
C LEU A 76 -2.27 18.61 0.82
N VAL A 77 -2.66 17.33 0.88
CA VAL A 77 -1.69 16.22 0.88
C VAL A 77 -1.10 15.96 -0.51
N GLN A 78 -1.90 16.07 -1.58
CA GLN A 78 -1.39 15.87 -2.94
C GLN A 78 -0.40 16.94 -3.39
N PRO A 79 -0.67 18.26 -3.21
CA PRO A 79 0.35 19.27 -3.47
C PRO A 79 1.61 19.05 -2.64
N LEU A 80 1.45 18.66 -1.35
CA LEU A 80 2.57 18.35 -0.49
C LEU A 80 3.44 17.20 -1.05
N ASN A 81 2.81 16.11 -1.52
CA ASN A 81 3.54 15.01 -2.14
C ASN A 81 4.32 15.46 -3.39
N ARG A 82 3.78 16.37 -4.18
CA ARG A 82 4.45 16.89 -5.37
C ARG A 82 5.57 17.87 -5.02
N ILE A 83 5.31 18.81 -4.11
CA ILE A 83 6.25 19.88 -3.76
C ILE A 83 7.37 19.36 -2.86
N ARG A 84 7.04 18.56 -1.84
CA ARG A 84 8.01 18.10 -0.84
C ARG A 84 8.78 16.85 -1.28
N TYR A 85 8.09 15.90 -1.89
CA TYR A 85 8.65 14.59 -2.27
C TYR A 85 8.77 14.39 -3.78
N GLY A 86 8.42 15.40 -4.57
CA GLY A 86 8.55 15.38 -6.02
C GLY A 86 7.88 14.18 -6.66
N LEU A 87 6.73 13.74 -6.12
CA LEU A 87 6.06 12.52 -6.56
C LEU A 87 5.82 12.55 -8.08
N LYS A 88 6.41 11.59 -8.77
CA LYS A 88 6.11 11.24 -10.16
C LYS A 88 5.24 9.98 -10.20
N ILE A 89 4.36 9.90 -11.17
CA ILE A 89 3.52 8.72 -11.42
C ILE A 89 3.74 8.31 -12.86
N VAL A 90 4.13 7.05 -13.05
CA VAL A 90 4.40 6.44 -14.36
C VAL A 90 3.62 5.14 -14.52
N GLY A 91 3.38 4.70 -15.76
CA GLY A 91 2.67 3.43 -16.05
C GLY A 91 1.14 3.55 -16.03
N LYS A 92 0.55 4.77 -16.04
CA LYS A 92 -0.92 4.94 -16.13
C LYS A 92 -1.50 4.35 -17.42
N GLU A 93 -0.72 4.34 -18.46
CA GLU A 93 -1.04 3.74 -19.76
C GLU A 93 -1.35 2.25 -19.67
N ASN A 94 -0.73 1.54 -18.71
CA ASN A 94 -0.94 0.11 -18.48
C ASN A 94 -2.39 -0.22 -18.08
N LEU A 95 -3.13 0.75 -17.55
CA LEU A 95 -4.53 0.56 -17.16
C LEU A 95 -5.50 0.68 -18.34
N LYS A 96 -5.10 1.32 -19.45
CA LYS A 96 -5.99 1.62 -20.57
C LYS A 96 -6.59 0.36 -21.23
N PRO A 97 -5.81 -0.71 -21.53
CA PRO A 97 -6.35 -1.92 -22.13
C PRO A 97 -7.35 -2.65 -21.22
N PHE A 98 -7.26 -2.44 -19.90
CA PHE A 98 -8.07 -3.12 -18.89
C PHE A 98 -9.26 -2.27 -18.39
N LYS A 99 -9.60 -1.17 -19.06
CA LYS A 99 -10.64 -0.24 -18.60
C LYS A 99 -11.97 -0.93 -18.28
N ALA A 100 -12.38 -1.90 -19.09
CA ALA A 100 -13.60 -2.67 -18.86
C ALA A 100 -13.52 -3.51 -17.58
N ALA A 101 -12.43 -4.28 -17.39
CA ALA A 101 -12.22 -5.09 -16.21
C ALA A 101 -12.08 -4.27 -14.91
N LEU A 102 -11.51 -3.06 -15.02
CA LEU A 102 -11.33 -2.14 -13.90
C LEU A 102 -12.59 -1.31 -13.55
N ALA A 103 -13.65 -1.41 -14.36
CA ALA A 103 -14.88 -0.65 -14.14
C ALA A 103 -15.63 -1.11 -12.88
N ASP A 104 -15.51 -2.40 -12.54
CA ASP A 104 -16.17 -3.00 -11.39
C ASP A 104 -15.29 -3.01 -10.12
N GLY A 105 -14.25 -2.18 -10.11
CA GLY A 105 -13.28 -2.09 -9.02
C GLY A 105 -12.00 -2.88 -9.30
N ALA A 106 -10.97 -2.67 -8.47
CA ALA A 106 -9.70 -3.39 -8.56
C ALA A 106 -9.02 -3.43 -7.19
N MET A 107 -8.12 -4.39 -7.02
CA MET A 107 -7.22 -4.49 -5.88
C MET A 107 -5.85 -3.91 -6.25
N THR A 108 -5.47 -2.78 -5.67
CA THR A 108 -4.08 -2.29 -5.80
C THR A 108 -3.21 -2.91 -4.70
N VAL A 109 -1.99 -3.31 -5.05
CA VAL A 109 -0.96 -3.75 -4.09
C VAL A 109 0.29 -2.91 -4.28
N CYS A 110 0.98 -2.57 -3.18
CA CYS A 110 2.18 -1.72 -3.21
C CYS A 110 3.13 -2.09 -2.08
N ASN A 111 4.44 -1.84 -2.26
CA ASN A 111 5.40 -1.87 -1.16
C ASN A 111 5.05 -0.77 -0.13
N HIS A 112 5.33 -1.03 1.15
CA HIS A 112 4.96 -0.13 2.24
C HIS A 112 6.19 0.58 2.80
N VAL A 113 6.50 1.75 2.24
CA VAL A 113 7.81 2.40 2.40
C VAL A 113 7.76 3.89 2.76
N TYR A 114 6.56 4.45 2.82
CA TYR A 114 6.41 5.87 3.03
C TYR A 114 5.12 6.20 3.80
N ARG A 115 5.16 7.22 4.66
CA ARG A 115 4.02 7.63 5.50
C ARG A 115 2.72 7.92 4.72
N TRP A 116 2.84 8.43 3.49
CA TRP A 116 1.71 8.84 2.66
C TRP A 116 1.58 7.98 1.39
N ASP A 117 2.14 6.76 1.39
CA ASP A 117 2.11 5.88 0.22
C ASP A 117 0.67 5.57 -0.23
N LEU A 118 -0.28 5.38 0.70
CA LEU A 118 -1.70 5.25 0.37
C LEU A 118 -2.22 6.47 -0.43
N VAL A 119 -1.81 7.69 -0.07
CA VAL A 119 -2.20 8.88 -0.81
C VAL A 119 -1.52 8.93 -2.18
N CYS A 120 -0.29 8.43 -2.30
CA CYS A 120 0.36 8.27 -3.61
C CYS A 120 -0.46 7.32 -4.51
N ILE A 121 -0.97 6.20 -3.95
CA ILE A 121 -1.85 5.28 -4.68
C ILE A 121 -3.14 5.98 -5.12
N THR A 122 -3.83 6.72 -4.25
CA THR A 122 -5.06 7.45 -4.63
C THR A 122 -4.80 8.46 -5.74
N GLN A 123 -3.65 9.14 -5.73
CA GLN A 123 -3.23 10.04 -6.82
C GLN A 123 -2.99 9.28 -8.14
N ALA A 124 -2.44 8.07 -8.06
CA ALA A 124 -2.14 7.26 -9.23
C ALA A 124 -3.41 6.78 -9.95
N ILE A 125 -4.42 6.33 -9.20
CA ILE A 125 -5.68 5.80 -9.75
C ILE A 125 -6.74 6.87 -10.03
N GLY A 126 -6.36 8.15 -10.07
CA GLY A 126 -7.26 9.24 -10.46
C GLY A 126 -8.28 9.63 -9.39
N MET A 127 -7.88 9.61 -8.12
CA MET A 127 -8.69 10.06 -6.97
C MET A 127 -9.94 9.23 -6.70
N LYS A 128 -9.96 8.00 -7.13
CA LYS A 128 -11.02 7.06 -6.73
C LYS A 128 -11.00 6.88 -5.22
N ASN A 129 -12.17 6.64 -4.63
CA ASN A 129 -12.21 6.17 -3.25
C ASN A 129 -11.52 4.80 -3.19
N ILE A 130 -10.73 4.60 -2.15
CA ILE A 130 -9.99 3.37 -1.94
C ILE A 130 -10.21 2.91 -0.50
N TRP A 131 -10.42 1.62 -0.33
CA TRP A 131 -10.69 1.00 0.96
C TRP A 131 -9.61 -0.03 1.25
N PHE A 132 -9.16 -0.11 2.50
CA PHE A 132 -8.02 -0.94 2.83
C PHE A 132 -8.09 -1.46 4.27
N PRO A 133 -7.64 -2.71 4.51
CA PRO A 133 -7.48 -3.21 5.86
C PRO A 133 -6.32 -2.50 6.54
N ILE A 134 -6.49 -2.14 7.81
CA ILE A 134 -5.42 -1.55 8.63
C ILE A 134 -5.33 -2.24 9.99
N PHE A 135 -4.18 -2.16 10.62
CA PHE A 135 -4.04 -2.62 12.01
C PHE A 135 -4.94 -1.82 12.94
N GLY A 136 -5.59 -2.53 13.88
CA GLY A 136 -6.52 -1.96 14.84
C GLY A 136 -5.94 -0.82 15.68
N GLU A 137 -4.65 -0.87 15.97
CA GLU A 137 -3.93 0.18 16.70
C GLU A 137 -4.05 1.57 16.07
N HIS A 138 -4.19 1.65 14.74
CA HIS A 138 -4.43 2.92 14.05
C HIS A 138 -5.80 3.53 14.35
N MET A 139 -6.74 2.74 14.90
CA MET A 139 -8.03 3.24 15.38
C MET A 139 -7.99 3.72 16.82
N LYS A 140 -6.87 3.55 17.51
CA LYS A 140 -6.65 3.89 18.93
C LYS A 140 -5.65 5.03 19.12
N GLY A 141 -5.29 5.73 18.05
CA GLY A 141 -4.27 6.78 18.07
C GLY A 141 -4.72 8.10 17.45
N LYS A 142 -3.86 9.11 17.56
CA LYS A 142 -4.12 10.46 17.02
C LYS A 142 -4.42 10.50 15.53
N ASP A 143 -3.95 9.49 14.78
CA ASP A 143 -4.18 9.38 13.33
C ASP A 143 -5.54 8.73 12.98
N MET A 144 -6.34 8.32 14.00
CA MET A 144 -7.63 7.62 13.83
C MET A 144 -8.56 8.37 12.86
N TRP A 145 -8.72 9.67 13.06
CA TRP A 145 -9.60 10.48 12.20
C TRP A 145 -9.19 10.37 10.73
N PHE A 146 -7.90 10.52 10.45
CA PHE A 146 -7.41 10.41 9.08
C PHE A 146 -7.60 9.00 8.53
N MET A 147 -7.14 7.98 9.27
CA MET A 147 -7.19 6.58 8.83
C MET A 147 -8.61 6.08 8.63
N ARG A 148 -9.53 6.41 9.55
CA ARG A 148 -10.94 6.04 9.44
C ARG A 148 -11.59 6.64 8.19
N TYR A 149 -11.41 7.94 7.97
CA TYR A 149 -12.12 8.65 6.92
C TYR A 149 -11.39 8.65 5.56
N VAL A 150 -10.18 8.15 5.48
CA VAL A 150 -9.53 7.88 4.19
C VAL A 150 -10.01 6.58 3.54
N GLY A 151 -10.66 5.70 4.32
CA GLY A 151 -11.17 4.41 3.88
C GLY A 151 -10.54 3.21 4.59
N GLY A 152 -9.89 3.43 5.74
CA GLY A 152 -9.32 2.37 6.57
C GLY A 152 -10.40 1.55 7.26
N ILE A 153 -10.32 0.23 7.14
CA ILE A 153 -11.17 -0.75 7.81
C ILE A 153 -10.28 -1.54 8.76
N PRO A 154 -10.45 -1.41 10.09
CA PRO A 154 -9.56 -2.06 11.04
C PRO A 154 -9.69 -3.59 10.96
N ILE A 155 -8.58 -4.28 11.03
CA ILE A 155 -8.55 -5.73 11.20
C ILE A 155 -9.07 -6.05 12.60
N PRO A 156 -10.03 -6.99 12.76
CA PRO A 156 -10.59 -7.35 14.05
C PRO A 156 -9.54 -7.89 15.03
N GLU A 157 -9.70 -7.58 16.32
CA GLU A 157 -8.86 -8.11 17.38
C GLU A 157 -9.31 -9.51 17.84
N ASP A 158 -10.58 -9.85 17.57
CA ASP A 158 -11.15 -11.14 17.92
C ASP A 158 -11.99 -11.77 16.79
N ARG A 159 -12.42 -13.01 17.01
CA ARG A 159 -13.20 -13.76 16.01
C ARG A 159 -14.61 -13.20 15.78
N SER A 160 -15.20 -12.49 16.74
CA SER A 160 -16.55 -11.94 16.59
C SER A 160 -16.59 -10.85 15.53
N GLY A 161 -15.51 -10.07 15.39
CA GLY A 161 -15.36 -9.03 14.38
C GLY A 161 -15.09 -9.54 12.97
N MET A 162 -14.65 -10.80 12.79
CA MET A 162 -14.26 -11.31 11.46
C MET A 162 -15.43 -11.36 10.47
N ARG A 163 -16.63 -11.69 10.94
CA ARG A 163 -17.81 -11.74 10.07
C ARG A 163 -18.19 -10.35 9.57
N PRO A 164 -18.45 -9.33 10.42
CA PRO A 164 -18.80 -8.00 9.94
C PRO A 164 -17.65 -7.32 9.16
N PHE A 165 -16.38 -7.64 9.47
CA PHE A 165 -15.24 -7.22 8.65
C PHE A 165 -15.33 -7.75 7.21
N ASN A 166 -15.58 -9.04 7.05
CA ASN A 166 -15.74 -9.64 5.72
C ASN A 166 -16.96 -9.08 4.99
N GLU A 167 -18.09 -8.92 5.67
CA GLU A 167 -19.33 -8.33 5.13
C GLU A 167 -19.09 -6.89 4.63
N ALA A 168 -18.23 -6.12 5.32
CA ALA A 168 -17.84 -4.78 4.86
C ALA A 168 -17.14 -4.84 3.49
N PHE A 169 -16.21 -5.76 3.29
CA PHE A 169 -15.51 -5.92 2.01
C PHE A 169 -16.42 -6.52 0.92
N ASP A 170 -17.33 -7.44 1.27
CA ASP A 170 -18.35 -7.97 0.35
C ASP A 170 -19.22 -6.81 -0.19
N GLU A 171 -19.66 -5.91 0.69
CA GLU A 171 -20.46 -4.75 0.30
C GLU A 171 -19.67 -3.74 -0.55
N LEU A 172 -18.39 -3.48 -0.21
CA LEU A 172 -17.53 -2.63 -1.01
C LEU A 172 -17.31 -3.18 -2.42
N HIS A 173 -17.14 -4.50 -2.55
CA HIS A 173 -17.08 -5.15 -3.86
C HIS A 173 -18.39 -4.97 -4.62
N ARG A 174 -19.55 -5.21 -3.99
CA ARG A 174 -20.89 -4.98 -4.59
C ARG A 174 -21.07 -3.54 -5.07
N ARG A 175 -20.47 -2.55 -4.35
CA ARG A 175 -20.44 -1.13 -4.73
C ARG A 175 -19.36 -0.81 -5.76
N LYS A 176 -18.66 -1.79 -6.31
CA LYS A 176 -17.59 -1.63 -7.31
C LYS A 176 -16.46 -0.69 -6.84
N GLN A 177 -16.13 -0.77 -5.55
CA GLN A 177 -15.10 0.07 -4.97
C GLN A 177 -13.70 -0.50 -5.21
N TRP A 178 -12.72 0.40 -5.31
CA TRP A 178 -11.32 0.02 -5.32
C TRP A 178 -10.85 -0.32 -3.92
N MET A 179 -10.03 -1.36 -3.83
CA MET A 179 -9.40 -1.80 -2.58
C MET A 179 -7.89 -1.68 -2.68
N HIS A 180 -7.23 -1.57 -1.54
CA HIS A 180 -5.78 -1.52 -1.47
C HIS A 180 -5.25 -2.39 -0.34
N VAL A 181 -4.11 -3.04 -0.57
CA VAL A 181 -3.38 -3.75 0.48
C VAL A 181 -1.88 -3.54 0.29
N PHE A 182 -1.17 -3.33 1.39
CA PHE A 182 0.27 -3.44 1.44
C PHE A 182 0.64 -4.90 1.76
N PRO A 183 0.99 -5.73 0.78
CA PRO A 183 1.13 -7.17 1.00
C PRO A 183 2.35 -7.55 1.85
N GLU A 184 3.28 -6.64 2.05
CA GLU A 184 4.42 -6.77 2.96
C GLU A 184 4.02 -6.68 4.44
N ALA A 185 2.77 -6.30 4.75
CA ALA A 185 2.12 -6.21 6.06
C ALA A 185 2.70 -5.17 7.03
N SER A 186 3.92 -4.69 6.87
CA SER A 186 4.55 -3.67 7.73
C SER A 186 5.20 -2.56 6.92
N SER A 187 5.35 -1.36 7.50
CA SER A 187 5.99 -0.22 6.83
C SER A 187 7.47 -0.14 7.19
N TRP A 188 8.34 -0.20 6.17
CA TRP A 188 9.79 0.00 6.31
C TRP A 188 10.22 1.21 5.50
N ARG A 189 10.42 2.30 6.20
CA ARG A 189 10.62 3.61 5.59
C ARG A 189 11.83 3.63 4.64
N PHE A 190 11.55 3.91 3.36
CA PHE A 190 12.52 4.01 2.26
C PHE A 190 13.35 2.74 2.00
N TYR A 191 12.90 1.58 2.48
CA TYR A 191 13.52 0.30 2.14
C TYR A 191 13.34 -0.02 0.66
N ALA A 192 14.43 -0.35 -0.05
CA ALA A 192 14.38 -0.53 -1.50
C ALA A 192 14.08 -1.96 -1.94
N PRO A 193 14.58 -3.03 -1.30
CA PRO A 193 14.22 -4.40 -1.68
C PRO A 193 12.70 -4.65 -1.52
N ILE A 194 12.12 -5.47 -2.40
CA ILE A 194 10.70 -5.87 -2.30
C ILE A 194 10.61 -7.08 -1.39
N ARG A 195 9.95 -6.93 -0.24
CA ARG A 195 9.81 -7.96 0.79
C ARG A 195 8.79 -9.04 0.40
N PRO A 196 8.78 -10.21 1.07
CA PRO A 196 7.81 -11.26 0.82
C PRO A 196 6.36 -10.78 1.02
N PHE A 197 5.45 -11.28 0.20
CA PHE A 197 4.04 -10.94 0.25
C PHE A 197 3.22 -11.94 1.06
N ARG A 198 2.31 -11.43 1.88
CA ARG A 198 1.24 -12.20 2.52
C ARG A 198 0.11 -12.44 1.51
N THR A 199 -0.53 -13.60 1.61
CA THR A 199 -1.55 -14.05 0.64
C THR A 199 -2.90 -13.33 0.73
N GLY A 200 -3.15 -12.57 1.79
CA GLY A 200 -4.47 -11.98 2.11
C GLY A 200 -5.08 -11.15 0.97
N ALA A 201 -4.32 -10.22 0.38
CA ALA A 201 -4.77 -9.40 -0.74
C ALA A 201 -5.18 -10.25 -1.95
N PHE A 202 -4.38 -11.23 -2.30
CA PHE A 202 -4.56 -12.09 -3.48
C PHE A 202 -5.71 -13.09 -3.27
N THR A 203 -5.90 -13.55 -2.04
CA THR A 203 -7.08 -14.36 -1.65
C THR A 203 -8.37 -13.56 -1.79
N MET A 204 -8.35 -12.30 -1.37
CA MET A 204 -9.50 -11.40 -1.52
C MET A 204 -9.75 -11.08 -3.00
N ALA A 205 -8.71 -10.80 -3.79
CA ALA A 205 -8.83 -10.56 -5.22
C ALA A 205 -9.41 -11.76 -5.96
N TYR A 206 -8.96 -12.98 -5.65
CA TYR A 206 -9.53 -14.21 -6.20
C TYR A 206 -11.00 -14.38 -5.81
N ARG A 207 -11.35 -14.19 -4.51
CA ARG A 207 -12.73 -14.31 -4.00
C ARG A 207 -13.71 -13.45 -4.78
N TYR A 208 -13.30 -12.26 -5.16
CA TYR A 208 -14.14 -11.27 -5.84
C TYR A 208 -13.95 -11.21 -7.36
N GLY A 209 -13.03 -12.01 -7.92
CA GLY A 209 -12.68 -11.91 -9.34
C GLY A 209 -12.10 -10.53 -9.71
N MET A 210 -11.53 -9.80 -8.75
CA MET A 210 -11.03 -8.45 -8.94
C MET A 210 -9.64 -8.44 -9.58
N PRO A 211 -9.41 -7.61 -10.62
CA PRO A 211 -8.07 -7.37 -11.13
C PRO A 211 -7.11 -6.89 -10.04
N VAL A 212 -5.90 -7.44 -10.00
CA VAL A 212 -4.82 -6.95 -9.14
C VAL A 212 -3.94 -6.00 -9.92
N VAL A 213 -3.75 -4.78 -9.42
CA VAL A 213 -2.90 -3.75 -10.01
C VAL A 213 -1.64 -3.60 -9.17
N PRO A 214 -0.50 -4.18 -9.59
CA PRO A 214 0.76 -4.02 -8.90
C PRO A 214 1.25 -2.57 -9.01
N CYS A 215 1.66 -2.00 -7.89
CA CYS A 215 2.29 -0.69 -7.83
C CYS A 215 3.60 -0.80 -7.05
N VAL A 216 4.59 0.05 -7.34
CA VAL A 216 5.81 0.13 -6.56
C VAL A 216 6.27 1.57 -6.43
N ILE A 217 6.63 1.96 -5.23
CA ILE A 217 7.30 3.23 -4.96
C ILE A 217 8.80 3.00 -5.00
N THR A 218 9.46 3.77 -5.88
CA THR A 218 10.91 3.81 -6.02
C THR A 218 11.42 5.22 -5.71
N TYR A 219 12.73 5.38 -5.70
CA TYR A 219 13.38 6.57 -5.17
C TYR A 219 14.23 7.28 -6.22
N ARG A 220 14.44 8.58 -5.99
CA ARG A 220 15.32 9.42 -6.78
C ARG A 220 16.12 10.32 -5.85
N PRO A 221 17.35 10.71 -6.23
CA PRO A 221 18.14 11.65 -5.44
C PRO A 221 17.45 13.02 -5.41
N ARG A 222 17.58 13.70 -4.30
CA ARG A 222 17.05 15.05 -4.13
C ARG A 222 17.94 16.07 -4.82
N THR A 223 17.41 16.76 -5.83
CA THR A 223 18.15 17.72 -6.68
C THR A 223 17.45 19.06 -6.77
N GLY A 224 18.17 20.10 -7.18
CA GLY A 224 17.62 21.45 -7.41
C GLY A 224 16.89 22.01 -6.17
N LEU A 225 15.74 22.62 -6.39
CA LEU A 225 14.90 23.23 -5.34
C LEU A 225 14.41 22.24 -4.30
N TYR A 226 14.33 20.97 -4.65
CA TYR A 226 13.93 19.93 -3.68
C TYR A 226 14.88 19.77 -2.50
N LYS A 227 16.16 20.18 -2.64
CA LYS A 227 17.13 20.20 -1.52
C LYS A 227 16.70 21.12 -0.38
N LEU A 228 15.83 22.09 -0.65
CA LEU A 228 15.31 23.05 0.32
C LEU A 228 14.04 22.57 1.04
N THR A 229 13.39 21.50 0.56
CA THR A 229 12.07 21.11 1.03
C THR A 229 12.08 20.01 2.10
N GLU A 230 13.18 19.30 2.27
CA GLU A 230 13.32 18.20 3.26
C GLU A 230 14.82 17.92 3.50
N LYS A 231 15.11 17.07 4.49
CA LYS A 231 16.47 16.60 4.76
C LYS A 231 17.09 15.89 3.55
N PRO A 232 18.41 15.96 3.36
CA PRO A 232 19.09 15.39 2.18
C PRO A 232 18.90 13.87 2.02
N ASP A 233 18.80 13.14 3.13
CA ASP A 233 18.61 11.68 3.20
C ASP A 233 17.20 11.21 2.81
N VAL A 234 16.21 12.13 2.78
CA VAL A 234 14.85 11.82 2.37
C VAL A 234 14.74 11.86 0.85
N PRO A 235 14.48 10.74 0.16
CA PRO A 235 14.48 10.68 -1.30
C PRO A 235 13.24 11.35 -1.90
N LEU A 236 13.32 11.64 -3.20
CA LEU A 236 12.16 11.92 -4.03
C LEU A 236 11.49 10.60 -4.45
N LEU A 237 10.17 10.61 -4.66
CA LEU A 237 9.40 9.40 -4.92
C LEU A 237 8.95 9.30 -6.38
N THR A 238 8.96 8.07 -6.91
CA THR A 238 8.29 7.70 -8.15
C THR A 238 7.37 6.52 -7.86
N LEU A 239 6.09 6.64 -8.19
CA LEU A 239 5.14 5.53 -8.13
C LEU A 239 4.95 4.97 -9.54
N HIS A 240 5.24 3.70 -9.70
CA HIS A 240 5.04 2.94 -10.92
C HIS A 240 3.76 2.12 -10.82
N ILE A 241 3.01 2.05 -11.92
CA ILE A 241 1.79 1.23 -12.04
C ILE A 241 2.09 0.12 -13.05
N GLY A 242 1.95 -1.12 -12.61
CA GLY A 242 2.14 -2.31 -13.45
C GLY A 242 0.92 -2.65 -14.30
N VAL A 243 1.02 -3.75 -15.01
CA VAL A 243 -0.06 -4.30 -15.82
C VAL A 243 -1.04 -5.03 -14.90
N PRO A 244 -2.35 -4.76 -14.98
CA PRO A 244 -3.34 -5.47 -14.19
C PRO A 244 -3.31 -6.98 -14.42
N ILE A 245 -3.36 -7.76 -13.35
CA ILE A 245 -3.39 -9.22 -13.35
C ILE A 245 -4.83 -9.64 -13.11
N ILE A 246 -5.41 -10.36 -14.07
CA ILE A 246 -6.80 -10.83 -13.95
C ILE A 246 -6.79 -12.23 -13.31
N PRO A 247 -7.56 -12.44 -12.21
CA PRO A 247 -7.72 -13.77 -11.63
C PRO A 247 -8.46 -14.72 -12.57
N ASP A 248 -7.96 -15.95 -12.71
CA ASP A 248 -8.66 -17.04 -13.39
C ASP A 248 -9.43 -17.86 -12.35
N LEU A 249 -10.75 -17.67 -12.30
CA LEU A 249 -11.62 -18.35 -11.34
C LEU A 249 -11.87 -19.84 -11.69
N THR A 250 -11.40 -20.32 -12.84
CA THR A 250 -11.45 -21.73 -13.23
C THR A 250 -10.32 -22.55 -12.60
N VAL A 251 -9.23 -21.86 -12.19
CA VAL A 251 -8.08 -22.47 -11.52
C VAL A 251 -8.35 -22.61 -10.02
N PRO A 252 -7.97 -23.73 -9.37
CA PRO A 252 -8.11 -23.87 -7.92
C PRO A 252 -7.48 -22.72 -7.14
N ARG A 253 -8.21 -22.17 -6.16
CA ARG A 253 -7.86 -20.97 -5.39
C ARG A 253 -6.39 -20.91 -4.96
N LYS A 254 -5.86 -21.99 -4.36
CA LYS A 254 -4.49 -22.00 -3.84
C LYS A 254 -3.46 -21.73 -4.94
N LYS A 255 -3.62 -22.38 -6.09
CA LYS A 255 -2.72 -22.22 -7.24
C LYS A 255 -2.81 -20.83 -7.85
N GLU A 256 -4.04 -20.33 -7.98
CA GLU A 256 -4.27 -19.03 -8.60
C GLU A 256 -3.79 -17.87 -7.72
N VAL A 257 -4.06 -17.93 -6.41
CA VAL A 257 -3.55 -16.96 -5.43
C VAL A 257 -2.02 -16.89 -5.46
N GLU A 258 -1.36 -18.07 -5.52
CA GLU A 258 0.10 -18.12 -5.62
C GLU A 258 0.61 -17.56 -6.95
N ARG A 259 -0.06 -17.84 -8.08
CA ARG A 259 0.28 -17.27 -9.40
C ARG A 259 0.20 -15.76 -9.39
N ILE A 260 -0.94 -15.20 -8.96
CA ILE A 260 -1.17 -13.75 -8.94
C ILE A 260 -0.15 -13.06 -8.02
N LEU A 261 0.12 -13.64 -6.84
CA LEU A 261 1.09 -13.13 -5.89
C LEU A 261 2.49 -13.06 -6.51
N LYS A 262 2.97 -14.17 -7.08
CA LYS A 262 4.30 -14.25 -7.70
C LYS A 262 4.41 -13.30 -8.89
N GLU A 263 3.38 -13.20 -9.72
CA GLU A 263 3.35 -12.28 -10.85
C GLU A 263 3.38 -10.81 -10.39
N ALA A 264 2.58 -10.45 -9.39
CA ALA A 264 2.58 -9.09 -8.83
C ALA A 264 3.96 -8.74 -8.25
N HIS A 265 4.55 -9.63 -7.44
CA HIS A 265 5.89 -9.44 -6.89
C HIS A 265 6.94 -9.28 -7.99
N SER A 266 6.94 -10.15 -9.00
CA SER A 266 7.87 -10.09 -10.13
C SER A 266 7.74 -8.78 -10.92
N GLN A 267 6.51 -8.32 -11.18
CA GLN A 267 6.29 -7.02 -11.83
C GLN A 267 6.84 -5.86 -10.98
N MET A 268 6.64 -5.90 -9.66
CA MET A 268 7.13 -4.85 -8.76
C MET A 268 8.66 -4.84 -8.70
N VAL A 269 9.31 -6.00 -8.60
CA VAL A 269 10.78 -6.14 -8.67
C VAL A 269 11.32 -5.54 -9.98
N LYS A 270 10.71 -5.91 -11.11
CA LYS A 270 11.10 -5.40 -12.43
C LYS A 270 10.91 -3.88 -12.56
N MET A 271 9.76 -3.36 -12.13
CA MET A 271 9.48 -1.91 -12.16
C MET A 271 10.40 -1.10 -11.24
N ALA A 272 10.91 -1.72 -10.18
CA ALA A 272 11.90 -1.12 -9.28
C ALA A 272 13.32 -1.12 -9.87
N GLY A 273 13.55 -1.74 -11.05
CA GLY A 273 14.87 -1.89 -11.64
C GLY A 273 15.79 -2.84 -10.84
N ILE A 274 15.21 -3.80 -10.15
CA ILE A 274 15.96 -4.78 -9.35
C ILE A 274 16.28 -5.99 -10.23
N LYS A 275 17.59 -6.27 -10.45
CA LYS A 275 18.08 -7.45 -11.17
C LYS A 275 18.05 -8.70 -10.30
N LYS A 276 18.44 -8.54 -9.02
CA LYS A 276 18.41 -9.61 -8.03
C LYS A 276 17.78 -9.08 -6.75
N ASN A 277 16.57 -9.55 -6.46
CA ASN A 277 15.90 -9.23 -5.20
C ASN A 277 16.33 -10.22 -4.11
N PRO A 278 16.76 -9.75 -2.92
CA PRO A 278 17.26 -10.65 -1.87
C PRO A 278 16.15 -11.43 -1.16
N TRP A 279 14.89 -11.07 -1.40
CA TRP A 279 13.73 -11.70 -0.80
C TRP A 279 12.98 -12.61 -1.79
N PRO A 280 12.43 -13.76 -1.35
CA PRO A 280 11.47 -14.52 -2.14
C PRO A 280 10.14 -13.76 -2.29
N ALA A 281 9.31 -14.19 -3.24
CA ALA A 281 7.99 -13.57 -3.46
C ALA A 281 7.03 -13.80 -2.27
N MET A 282 7.19 -14.89 -1.56
CA MET A 282 6.42 -15.27 -0.37
C MET A 282 7.27 -16.08 0.58
N GLU A 283 6.94 -16.05 1.88
CA GLU A 283 7.53 -16.92 2.90
C GLU A 283 6.93 -18.32 2.85
#